data_9892bd0fdaa2656d50de778f5537095b
#
_entry.id   9892bd0fdaa2656d50de778f5537095b
#
_cell.length_a   1.000
_cell.length_b   1.000
_cell.length_c   1.000
_cell.angle_alpha   90.00
_cell.angle_beta   90.00
_cell.angle_gamma   90.00
#
_symmetry.space_group_name_H-M   'P 1'
#
loop_
_entity.id
_entity.type
_entity.pdbx_description
1 polymer ?
#
loop_
_entity_poly.entity_id
_entity_poly.type
_entity_poly.pdbx_seq_one_letter_code
_entity_poly.pdbx_strand_id
1 'polypeptide(L)'
;MKINREKALAAFQEYTDRYDSSRDMIRLKIEHTYRVCGLCQQIARSLDLPEEEVDIAWLTGLLHDVGRFEQQRVYGTFTDADSIDHAKYGARILFGKVWEEKHGLASGSEESLPEEIQADAGISIRDFVEDASYDELLWTAVFYHSAYRIPEGLDERTAMFCHILRDADKIDILKVNVEFPLEEIYNVDTEVLYQEEVTPEVLQSFDEEHAVLRSLKKTAVDNVVGHISLVYELVYPESCRIVKRQGYLDRLMNFESKNSHTRKQFEHIRDCLLYTSPS
;
A
#
# COMPACT_ATOMS: atom_id res chain seq x y z
N MET A 1 -8.46 13.63 22.67
CA MET A 1 -7.67 12.67 23.52
C MET A 1 -6.47 12.22 22.71
N LYS A 2 -5.30 12.12 23.30
CA LYS A 2 -4.04 11.86 22.55
C LYS A 2 -3.88 10.36 22.31
N ILE A 3 -3.53 9.96 21.08
CA ILE A 3 -3.15 8.56 20.78
C ILE A 3 -1.90 8.21 21.58
N ASN A 4 -1.94 7.11 22.30
CA ASN A 4 -0.79 6.59 23.01
C ASN A 4 0.07 5.72 22.08
N ARG A 5 1.09 6.31 21.46
CA ARG A 5 1.97 5.63 20.51
C ARG A 5 2.71 4.43 21.13
N GLU A 6 3.12 4.53 22.41
CA GLU A 6 3.83 3.44 23.09
C GLU A 6 2.91 2.23 23.25
N LYS A 7 1.65 2.44 23.64
CA LYS A 7 0.64 1.37 23.73
C LYS A 7 0.38 0.77 22.35
N ALA A 8 0.18 1.59 21.32
CA ALA A 8 -0.08 1.12 19.97
C ALA A 8 1.10 0.32 19.39
N LEU A 9 2.35 0.76 19.63
CA LEU A 9 3.55 0.03 19.22
C LEU A 9 3.67 -1.31 19.96
N ALA A 10 3.39 -1.34 21.27
CA ALA A 10 3.41 -2.57 22.05
C ALA A 10 2.37 -3.58 21.54
N ALA A 11 1.14 -3.12 21.22
CA ALA A 11 0.11 -3.97 20.66
C ALA A 11 0.50 -4.51 19.27
N PHE A 12 1.09 -3.69 18.41
CA PHE A 12 1.59 -4.13 17.10
C PHE A 12 2.73 -5.13 17.24
N GLN A 13 3.67 -4.90 18.15
CA GLN A 13 4.78 -5.84 18.42
C GLN A 13 4.25 -7.18 18.94
N GLU A 14 3.35 -7.17 19.93
CA GLU A 14 2.72 -8.39 20.45
C GLU A 14 1.98 -9.17 19.35
N TYR A 15 1.34 -8.46 18.45
CA TYR A 15 0.69 -9.07 17.28
C TYR A 15 1.70 -9.71 16.34
N THR A 16 2.75 -8.99 15.96
CA THR A 16 3.75 -9.45 14.98
C THR A 16 4.67 -10.53 15.54
N ASP A 17 4.90 -10.58 16.85
CA ASP A 17 5.68 -11.64 17.52
C ASP A 17 5.05 -13.04 17.40
N ARG A 18 3.79 -13.14 16.98
CA ARG A 18 3.11 -14.41 16.69
C ARG A 18 3.52 -15.02 15.36
N TYR A 19 4.20 -14.25 14.51
CA TYR A 19 4.65 -14.66 13.20
C TYR A 19 6.16 -14.80 13.15
N ASP A 20 6.64 -15.73 12.35
CA ASP A 20 8.07 -16.02 12.23
C ASP A 20 8.82 -14.89 11.51
N SER A 21 9.36 -13.95 12.28
CA SER A 21 10.14 -12.82 11.79
C SER A 21 11.52 -13.21 11.21
N SER A 22 11.94 -14.48 11.34
CA SER A 22 13.13 -14.97 10.64
C SER A 22 12.90 -15.11 9.13
N ARG A 23 11.65 -15.18 8.69
CA ARG A 23 11.26 -15.14 7.29
C ARG A 23 11.40 -13.72 6.75
N ASP A 24 12.19 -13.55 5.70
CA ASP A 24 12.50 -12.25 5.11
C ASP A 24 11.26 -11.43 4.75
N MET A 25 10.23 -12.07 4.21
CA MET A 25 8.97 -11.41 3.83
C MET A 25 8.16 -10.90 5.04
N ILE A 26 8.17 -11.60 6.18
CA ILE A 26 7.52 -11.11 7.42
C ILE A 26 8.30 -9.92 7.97
N ARG A 27 9.63 -10.03 8.05
CA ARG A 27 10.49 -8.92 8.48
C ARG A 27 10.31 -7.70 7.59
N LEU A 28 10.27 -7.88 6.27
CA LEU A 28 10.01 -6.82 5.30
C LEU A 28 8.71 -6.08 5.61
N LYS A 29 7.63 -6.80 5.90
CA LYS A 29 6.33 -6.20 6.19
C LYS A 29 6.32 -5.43 7.52
N ILE A 30 7.01 -5.90 8.54
CA ILE A 30 7.19 -5.16 9.80
C ILE A 30 7.95 -3.85 9.55
N GLU A 31 9.07 -3.93 8.85
CA GLU A 31 9.90 -2.75 8.52
C GLU A 31 9.16 -1.76 7.62
N HIS A 32 8.44 -2.26 6.60
CA HIS A 32 7.58 -1.46 5.73
C HIS A 32 6.54 -0.68 6.56
N THR A 33 5.83 -1.35 7.45
CA THR A 33 4.83 -0.71 8.31
C THR A 33 5.42 0.46 9.11
N TYR A 34 6.58 0.27 9.73
CA TYR A 34 7.23 1.37 10.47
C TYR A 34 7.70 2.52 9.58
N ARG A 35 8.17 2.24 8.35
CA ARG A 35 8.54 3.29 7.40
C ARG A 35 7.30 4.05 6.92
N VAL A 36 6.20 3.36 6.64
CA VAL A 36 4.91 3.98 6.27
C VAL A 36 4.40 4.88 7.39
N CYS A 37 4.49 4.47 8.67
CA CYS A 37 4.19 5.34 9.82
C CYS A 37 4.98 6.66 9.77
N GLY A 38 6.28 6.57 9.52
CA GLY A 38 7.15 7.75 9.41
C GLY A 38 6.79 8.66 8.25
N LEU A 39 6.44 8.08 7.10
CA LEU A 39 6.00 8.80 5.91
C LEU A 39 4.64 9.48 6.12
N CYS A 40 3.66 8.80 6.71
CA CYS A 40 2.37 9.39 7.07
C CYS A 40 2.57 10.62 7.98
N GLN A 41 3.42 10.50 9.00
CA GLN A 41 3.75 11.60 9.90
C GLN A 41 4.41 12.77 9.16
N GLN A 42 5.35 12.50 8.25
CA GLN A 42 6.03 13.54 7.48
C GLN A 42 5.06 14.27 6.56
N ILE A 43 4.20 13.55 5.83
CA ILE A 43 3.19 14.14 4.96
C ILE A 43 2.20 14.97 5.79
N ALA A 44 1.67 14.42 6.88
CA ALA A 44 0.73 15.14 7.76
C ALA A 44 1.32 16.45 8.30
N ARG A 45 2.59 16.46 8.71
CA ARG A 45 3.26 17.68 9.15
C ARG A 45 3.46 18.71 8.04
N SER A 46 3.65 18.28 6.81
CA SER A 46 3.77 19.18 5.66
C SER A 46 2.45 19.89 5.32
N LEU A 47 1.35 19.42 5.86
CA LEU A 47 0.00 20.01 5.76
C LEU A 47 -0.32 20.90 6.96
N ASP A 48 0.66 21.20 7.82
CA ASP A 48 0.52 21.98 9.05
C ASP A 48 -0.57 21.44 10.01
N LEU A 49 -0.79 20.12 10.00
CA LEU A 49 -1.77 19.49 10.88
C LEU A 49 -1.32 19.54 12.35
N PRO A 50 -2.24 19.69 13.30
CA PRO A 50 -1.95 19.57 14.72
C PRO A 50 -1.35 18.20 15.07
N GLU A 51 -0.51 18.12 16.11
CA GLU A 51 0.15 16.86 16.52
C GLU A 51 -0.85 15.72 16.80
N GLU A 52 -2.09 16.00 17.24
CA GLU A 52 -3.13 14.99 17.39
C GLU A 52 -3.52 14.36 16.05
N GLU A 53 -3.64 15.16 14.99
CA GLU A 53 -3.92 14.67 13.62
C GLU A 53 -2.69 13.94 13.04
N VAL A 54 -1.49 14.42 13.36
CA VAL A 54 -0.24 13.73 12.99
C VAL A 54 -0.15 12.35 13.66
N ASP A 55 -0.61 12.21 14.92
CA ASP A 55 -0.69 10.92 15.61
C ASP A 55 -1.71 9.97 14.93
N ILE A 56 -2.84 10.49 14.44
CA ILE A 56 -3.82 9.70 13.69
C ILE A 56 -3.23 9.22 12.36
N ALA A 57 -2.57 10.09 11.60
CA ALA A 57 -1.90 9.72 10.35
C ALA A 57 -0.84 8.64 10.59
N TRP A 58 -0.04 8.77 11.63
CA TRP A 58 0.91 7.75 12.04
C TRP A 58 0.23 6.42 12.36
N LEU A 59 -0.91 6.45 13.08
CA LEU A 59 -1.65 5.24 13.45
C LEU A 59 -2.26 4.55 12.22
N THR A 60 -2.79 5.29 11.24
CA THR A 60 -3.26 4.66 9.98
C THR A 60 -2.15 3.89 9.31
N GLY A 61 -0.93 4.43 9.30
CA GLY A 61 0.26 3.73 8.81
C GLY A 61 0.58 2.46 9.59
N LEU A 62 0.40 2.44 10.91
CA LEU A 62 0.66 1.25 11.74
C LEU A 62 -0.36 0.13 11.48
N LEU A 63 -1.59 0.49 11.15
CA LEU A 63 -2.71 -0.44 11.03
C LEU A 63 -2.92 -1.00 9.61
N HIS A 64 -2.44 -0.30 8.56
CA HIS A 64 -2.85 -0.56 7.18
C HIS A 64 -2.62 -2.00 6.72
N ASP A 65 -1.48 -2.58 7.04
CA ASP A 65 -1.03 -3.90 6.58
C ASP A 65 -1.23 -5.02 7.63
N VAL A 66 -2.02 -4.80 8.70
CA VAL A 66 -2.32 -5.82 9.72
C VAL A 66 -2.83 -7.12 9.08
N GLY A 67 -3.65 -7.03 8.04
CA GLY A 67 -4.17 -8.19 7.32
C GLY A 67 -3.12 -9.05 6.61
N ARG A 68 -1.95 -8.49 6.27
CA ARG A 68 -0.86 -9.20 5.57
C ARG A 68 -0.31 -10.37 6.36
N PHE A 69 -0.17 -10.22 7.67
CA PHE A 69 0.40 -11.25 8.54
C PHE A 69 -0.50 -12.50 8.57
N GLU A 70 -1.82 -12.31 8.74
CA GLU A 70 -2.79 -13.39 8.69
C GLU A 70 -2.95 -13.94 7.25
N GLN A 71 -2.91 -13.09 6.22
CA GLN A 71 -2.89 -13.54 4.82
C GLN A 71 -1.74 -14.52 4.58
N GLN A 72 -0.52 -14.17 5.00
CA GLN A 72 0.64 -15.04 4.87
C GLN A 72 0.50 -16.33 5.68
N ARG A 73 -0.03 -16.24 6.90
CA ARG A 73 -0.21 -17.41 7.77
C ARG A 73 -1.21 -18.41 7.20
N VAL A 74 -2.33 -17.90 6.66
CA VAL A 74 -3.45 -18.74 6.20
C VAL A 74 -3.24 -19.25 4.78
N TYR A 75 -2.76 -18.37 3.88
CA TYR A 75 -2.68 -18.64 2.43
C TYR A 75 -1.25 -18.86 1.93
N GLY A 76 -0.23 -18.58 2.73
CA GLY A 76 1.17 -18.76 2.33
C GLY A 76 1.70 -17.75 1.32
N THR A 77 0.94 -16.70 1.01
CA THR A 77 1.28 -15.68 0.01
C THR A 77 0.86 -14.28 0.45
N PHE A 78 1.50 -13.26 -0.12
CA PHE A 78 1.09 -11.85 -0.03
C PHE A 78 0.34 -11.36 -1.28
N THR A 79 0.07 -12.23 -2.25
CA THR A 79 -0.63 -11.88 -3.48
C THR A 79 -2.15 -11.94 -3.25
N ASP A 80 -2.80 -10.77 -3.28
CA ASP A 80 -4.26 -10.69 -3.07
C ASP A 80 -5.05 -11.51 -4.09
N ALA A 81 -4.60 -11.55 -5.35
CA ALA A 81 -5.25 -12.30 -6.42
C ALA A 81 -5.25 -13.83 -6.18
N ASP A 82 -4.27 -14.34 -5.44
CA ASP A 82 -4.11 -15.77 -5.14
C ASP A 82 -4.66 -16.12 -3.75
N SER A 83 -5.26 -15.17 -3.03
CA SER A 83 -5.69 -15.36 -1.65
C SER A 83 -6.90 -14.48 -1.27
N ILE A 84 -6.67 -13.36 -0.63
CA ILE A 84 -7.68 -12.48 -0.07
C ILE A 84 -7.19 -11.02 -0.14
N ASP A 85 -8.11 -10.07 -0.32
CA ASP A 85 -7.80 -8.64 -0.20
C ASP A 85 -7.34 -8.32 1.24
N HIS A 86 -6.06 -8.02 1.39
CA HIS A 86 -5.42 -7.81 2.70
C HIS A 86 -5.94 -6.57 3.43
N ALA A 87 -6.32 -5.53 2.69
CA ALA A 87 -6.83 -4.29 3.29
C ALA A 87 -8.18 -4.54 3.96
N LYS A 88 -9.10 -5.20 3.24
CA LYS A 88 -10.40 -5.61 3.75
C LYS A 88 -10.25 -6.61 4.90
N TYR A 89 -9.31 -7.55 4.76
CA TYR A 89 -9.02 -8.53 5.82
C TYR A 89 -8.49 -7.85 7.08
N GLY A 90 -7.57 -6.91 6.96
CA GLY A 90 -7.06 -6.12 8.09
C GLY A 90 -8.15 -5.32 8.78
N ALA A 91 -9.02 -4.67 8.01
CA ALA A 91 -10.18 -3.95 8.56
C ALA A 91 -11.13 -4.89 9.32
N ARG A 92 -11.40 -6.10 8.79
CA ARG A 92 -12.24 -7.13 9.47
C ARG A 92 -11.57 -7.63 10.76
N ILE A 93 -10.26 -7.84 10.78
CA ILE A 93 -9.49 -8.21 11.99
C ILE A 93 -9.66 -7.14 13.07
N LEU A 94 -9.49 -5.87 12.71
CA LEU A 94 -9.50 -4.78 13.68
C LEU A 94 -10.90 -4.42 14.19
N PHE A 95 -11.91 -4.44 13.33
CA PHE A 95 -13.23 -3.88 13.62
C PHE A 95 -14.37 -4.92 13.65
N GLY A 96 -14.12 -6.12 13.13
CA GLY A 96 -15.13 -7.15 13.00
C GLY A 96 -16.08 -6.94 11.83
N LYS A 97 -16.83 -8.01 11.50
CA LYS A 97 -17.78 -8.05 10.38
C LYS A 97 -18.91 -6.99 10.49
N VAL A 98 -19.29 -6.64 11.69
CA VAL A 98 -20.35 -5.65 11.96
C VAL A 98 -20.08 -4.30 11.28
N TRP A 99 -18.82 -3.95 11.05
CA TRP A 99 -18.46 -2.72 10.36
C TRP A 99 -18.70 -2.78 8.86
N GLU A 100 -18.52 -3.92 8.23
CA GLU A 100 -18.89 -4.14 6.83
C GLU A 100 -20.40 -3.97 6.64
N GLU A 101 -21.21 -4.56 7.53
CA GLU A 101 -22.67 -4.43 7.52
C GLU A 101 -23.11 -2.97 7.72
N LYS A 102 -22.47 -2.24 8.66
CA LYS A 102 -22.71 -0.82 8.91
C LYS A 102 -22.48 0.05 7.66
N HIS A 103 -21.50 -0.31 6.83
CA HIS A 103 -21.17 0.41 5.60
C HIS A 103 -21.92 -0.12 4.37
N GLY A 104 -22.94 -0.95 4.56
CA GLY A 104 -23.79 -1.45 3.49
C GLY A 104 -23.10 -2.45 2.55
N LEU A 105 -21.96 -3.03 2.98
CA LEU A 105 -21.29 -4.09 2.26
C LEU A 105 -22.08 -5.38 2.49
N ALA A 106 -23.03 -5.65 1.60
CA ALA A 106 -23.84 -6.87 1.68
C ALA A 106 -22.95 -8.11 1.55
N SER A 107 -23.21 -9.11 2.38
CA SER A 107 -22.57 -10.42 2.26
C SER A 107 -22.67 -10.96 0.83
N GLY A 108 -21.52 -11.29 0.23
CA GLY A 108 -21.45 -11.78 -1.17
C GLY A 108 -21.34 -10.69 -2.23
N SER A 109 -21.23 -9.39 -1.87
CA SER A 109 -20.83 -8.36 -2.83
C SER A 109 -19.34 -8.51 -3.20
N GLU A 110 -18.94 -8.02 -4.38
CA GLU A 110 -17.52 -8.00 -4.80
C GLU A 110 -16.62 -7.21 -3.83
N GLU A 111 -17.21 -6.33 -3.05
CA GLU A 111 -16.49 -5.51 -2.06
C GLU A 111 -16.38 -6.15 -0.68
N SER A 112 -17.20 -7.18 -0.36
CA SER A 112 -17.16 -7.88 0.93
C SER A 112 -16.24 -9.08 0.90
N LEU A 113 -15.67 -9.44 2.06
CA LEU A 113 -14.99 -10.72 2.23
C LEU A 113 -16.03 -11.85 2.36
N PRO A 114 -15.67 -13.09 1.93
CA PRO A 114 -16.51 -14.26 2.15
C PRO A 114 -16.92 -14.43 3.62
N GLU A 115 -18.13 -14.96 3.86
CA GLU A 115 -18.68 -15.09 5.22
C GLU A 115 -17.89 -16.04 6.11
N GLU A 116 -17.37 -17.10 5.53
CA GLU A 116 -16.61 -18.15 6.20
C GLU A 116 -15.22 -17.68 6.69
N ILE A 117 -14.75 -16.52 6.22
CA ILE A 117 -13.47 -15.98 6.64
C ILE A 117 -13.54 -15.49 8.07
N GLN A 118 -12.93 -16.26 8.96
CA GLN A 118 -12.75 -15.87 10.34
C GLN A 118 -11.52 -14.94 10.45
N ALA A 119 -11.73 -13.80 11.07
CA ALA A 119 -10.70 -12.77 11.30
C ALA A 119 -10.35 -12.64 12.79
N ASP A 120 -10.39 -13.74 13.52
CA ASP A 120 -9.93 -13.75 14.92
C ASP A 120 -8.40 -13.92 14.94
N ALA A 121 -7.72 -12.81 14.86
CA ALA A 121 -6.27 -12.73 15.00
C ALA A 121 -5.84 -12.35 16.43
N GLY A 122 -6.76 -12.36 17.38
CA GLY A 122 -6.53 -12.03 18.80
C GLY A 122 -6.10 -10.57 19.02
N ILE A 123 -6.48 -9.66 18.11
CA ILE A 123 -6.33 -8.21 18.24
C ILE A 123 -7.60 -7.52 17.76
N SER A 124 -7.78 -6.30 18.23
CA SER A 124 -8.85 -5.39 17.84
C SER A 124 -8.36 -3.95 17.80
N ILE A 125 -9.15 -3.05 17.23
CA ILE A 125 -8.81 -1.62 17.23
C ILE A 125 -8.64 -1.06 18.65
N ARG A 126 -9.31 -1.65 19.67
CA ARG A 126 -9.21 -1.20 21.07
C ARG A 126 -7.85 -1.46 21.71
N ASP A 127 -7.04 -2.36 21.17
CA ASP A 127 -5.67 -2.57 21.61
C ASP A 127 -4.75 -1.41 21.22
N PHE A 128 -5.08 -0.69 20.13
CA PHE A 128 -4.32 0.43 19.58
C PHE A 128 -4.85 1.80 20.03
N VAL A 129 -6.16 1.98 20.06
CA VAL A 129 -6.80 3.25 20.44
C VAL A 129 -8.08 3.00 21.24
N GLU A 130 -8.25 3.73 22.36
CA GLU A 130 -9.41 3.56 23.23
C GLU A 130 -10.62 4.38 22.75
N ASP A 131 -10.38 5.52 22.10
CA ASP A 131 -11.40 6.47 21.69
C ASP A 131 -12.08 6.02 20.39
N ALA A 132 -13.34 5.63 20.48
CA ALA A 132 -14.14 5.18 19.35
C ALA A 132 -14.50 6.32 18.36
N SER A 133 -14.22 7.57 18.69
CA SER A 133 -14.49 8.70 17.77
C SER A 133 -13.65 8.66 16.50
N TYR A 134 -12.54 7.91 16.50
CA TYR A 134 -11.66 7.72 15.35
C TYR A 134 -12.01 6.49 14.49
N ASP A 135 -12.92 5.64 14.95
CA ASP A 135 -13.17 4.33 14.33
C ASP A 135 -13.59 4.43 12.87
N GLU A 136 -14.47 5.35 12.53
CA GLU A 136 -14.97 5.55 11.16
C GLU A 136 -13.82 5.89 10.20
N LEU A 137 -13.00 6.84 10.60
CA LEU A 137 -11.84 7.27 9.82
C LEU A 137 -10.80 6.13 9.68
N LEU A 138 -10.45 5.47 10.80
CA LEU A 138 -9.46 4.41 10.82
C LEU A 138 -9.92 3.20 10.00
N TRP A 139 -11.19 2.80 10.14
CA TRP A 139 -11.77 1.72 9.33
C TRP A 139 -11.70 2.06 7.84
N THR A 140 -12.17 3.25 7.45
CA THR A 140 -12.18 3.69 6.05
C THR A 140 -10.76 3.72 5.48
N ALA A 141 -9.81 4.31 6.20
CA ALA A 141 -8.43 4.39 5.75
C ALA A 141 -7.80 3.01 5.55
N VAL A 142 -7.97 2.09 6.51
CA VAL A 142 -7.43 0.72 6.42
C VAL A 142 -8.13 -0.06 5.31
N PHE A 143 -9.47 -0.01 5.24
CA PHE A 143 -10.24 -0.79 4.27
C PHE A 143 -9.95 -0.42 2.81
N TYR A 144 -9.73 0.88 2.52
CA TYR A 144 -9.55 1.38 1.15
C TYR A 144 -8.10 1.73 0.78
N HIS A 145 -7.10 1.44 1.63
CA HIS A 145 -5.73 1.86 1.33
C HIS A 145 -5.18 1.23 0.05
N SER A 146 -5.51 -0.03 -0.26
CA SER A 146 -5.07 -0.74 -1.46
C SER A 146 -6.05 -0.64 -2.63
N ALA A 147 -7.24 -0.04 -2.44
CA ALA A 147 -8.23 0.12 -3.51
C ALA A 147 -7.70 1.01 -4.64
N TYR A 148 -8.14 0.76 -5.87
CA TYR A 148 -7.74 1.59 -7.01
C TYR A 148 -8.13 3.06 -6.81
N ARG A 149 -9.33 3.32 -6.25
CA ARG A 149 -9.79 4.65 -5.82
C ARG A 149 -10.47 4.57 -4.46
N ILE A 150 -10.38 5.66 -3.70
CA ILE A 150 -11.19 5.80 -2.47
C ILE A 150 -12.64 6.09 -2.84
N PRO A 151 -13.62 5.75 -1.97
CA PRO A 151 -15.02 6.04 -2.22
C PRO A 151 -15.29 7.52 -2.45
N GLU A 152 -16.25 7.82 -3.32
CA GLU A 152 -16.79 9.18 -3.46
C GLU A 152 -17.65 9.54 -2.25
N GLY A 153 -17.73 10.85 -1.94
CA GLY A 153 -18.60 11.37 -0.88
C GLY A 153 -18.08 11.21 0.55
N LEU A 154 -16.83 10.81 0.74
CA LEU A 154 -16.18 10.89 2.05
C LEU A 154 -16.11 12.36 2.50
N ASP A 155 -16.22 12.58 3.83
CA ASP A 155 -15.89 13.88 4.37
C ASP A 155 -14.41 14.24 4.13
N GLU A 156 -14.12 15.55 4.07
CA GLU A 156 -12.78 16.05 3.70
C GLU A 156 -11.66 15.51 4.62
N ARG A 157 -11.95 15.36 5.92
CA ARG A 157 -10.98 14.87 6.89
C ARG A 157 -10.69 13.39 6.65
N THR A 158 -11.69 12.54 6.50
CA THR A 158 -11.49 11.11 6.21
C THR A 158 -10.78 10.90 4.88
N ALA A 159 -11.16 11.62 3.82
CA ALA A 159 -10.49 11.57 2.53
C ALA A 159 -9.00 11.98 2.64
N MET A 160 -8.70 13.03 3.40
CA MET A 160 -7.33 13.48 3.65
C MET A 160 -6.47 12.36 4.27
N PHE A 161 -6.95 11.67 5.30
CA PHE A 161 -6.19 10.57 5.92
C PHE A 161 -6.05 9.36 5.00
N CYS A 162 -7.05 9.03 4.21
CA CYS A 162 -6.95 8.01 3.16
C CYS A 162 -5.83 8.38 2.16
N HIS A 163 -5.77 9.62 1.71
CA HIS A 163 -4.72 10.07 0.78
C HIS A 163 -3.34 10.09 1.43
N ILE A 164 -3.20 10.56 2.68
CA ILE A 164 -1.91 10.52 3.41
C ILE A 164 -1.38 9.10 3.49
N LEU A 165 -2.22 8.14 3.90
CA LEU A 165 -1.82 6.73 4.00
C LEU A 165 -1.44 6.16 2.64
N ARG A 166 -2.26 6.38 1.61
CA ARG A 166 -2.03 5.85 0.26
C ARG A 166 -0.76 6.41 -0.38
N ASP A 167 -0.48 7.70 -0.18
CA ASP A 167 0.77 8.30 -0.64
C ASP A 167 1.97 7.67 0.09
N ALA A 168 1.90 7.55 1.41
CA ALA A 168 2.97 6.98 2.22
C ALA A 168 3.28 5.52 1.83
N ASP A 169 2.26 4.71 1.64
CA ASP A 169 2.39 3.31 1.21
C ASP A 169 3.02 3.21 -0.18
N LYS A 170 2.53 3.97 -1.17
CA LYS A 170 3.10 4.00 -2.53
C LYS A 170 4.57 4.43 -2.54
N ILE A 171 4.95 5.41 -1.72
CA ILE A 171 6.35 5.85 -1.60
C ILE A 171 7.24 4.70 -1.10
N ASP A 172 6.81 3.96 -0.07
CA ASP A 172 7.61 2.85 0.46
C ASP A 172 7.60 1.63 -0.47
N ILE A 173 6.53 1.40 -1.23
CA ILE A 173 6.49 0.38 -2.29
C ILE A 173 7.60 0.61 -3.31
N LEU A 174 7.88 1.84 -3.73
CA LEU A 174 9.01 2.13 -4.64
C LEU A 174 10.34 1.68 -4.05
N LYS A 175 10.58 1.93 -2.74
CA LYS A 175 11.77 1.47 -2.03
C LYS A 175 11.86 -0.05 -2.00
N VAL A 176 10.79 -0.73 -1.60
CA VAL A 176 10.73 -2.18 -1.50
C VAL A 176 11.08 -2.83 -2.83
N ASN A 177 10.51 -2.34 -3.93
CA ASN A 177 10.73 -2.87 -5.27
C ASN A 177 12.16 -2.65 -5.83
N VAL A 178 12.95 -1.81 -5.17
CA VAL A 178 14.35 -1.55 -5.54
C VAL A 178 15.33 -2.29 -4.64
N GLU A 179 15.01 -2.43 -3.36
CA GLU A 179 15.94 -2.97 -2.36
C GLU A 179 15.75 -4.47 -2.10
N PHE A 180 14.61 -5.03 -2.48
CA PHE A 180 14.34 -6.45 -2.32
C PHE A 180 14.63 -7.22 -3.62
N PRO A 181 14.99 -8.52 -3.56
CA PRO A 181 15.22 -9.33 -4.75
C PRO A 181 14.00 -9.37 -5.67
N LEU A 182 14.20 -9.08 -6.95
CA LEU A 182 13.13 -9.04 -7.96
C LEU A 182 12.38 -10.38 -8.06
N GLU A 183 13.11 -11.49 -7.90
CA GLU A 183 12.56 -12.85 -7.92
C GLU A 183 11.53 -13.08 -6.82
N GLU A 184 11.77 -12.53 -5.63
CA GLU A 184 10.84 -12.64 -4.51
C GLU A 184 9.63 -11.69 -4.65
N ILE A 185 9.86 -10.47 -5.18
CA ILE A 185 8.79 -9.48 -5.35
C ILE A 185 7.82 -9.88 -6.45
N TYR A 186 8.36 -10.32 -7.61
CA TYR A 186 7.56 -10.61 -8.80
C TYR A 186 7.26 -12.10 -8.96
N ASN A 187 7.80 -12.96 -8.09
CA ASN A 187 7.66 -14.40 -8.12
C ASN A 187 8.00 -14.98 -9.52
N VAL A 188 9.10 -14.52 -10.11
CA VAL A 188 9.57 -14.89 -11.44
C VAL A 188 11.09 -14.91 -11.48
N ASP A 189 11.65 -15.82 -12.27
CA ASP A 189 13.09 -15.84 -12.54
C ASP A 189 13.55 -14.51 -13.15
N THR A 190 14.63 -13.94 -12.63
CA THR A 190 15.18 -12.64 -13.08
C THR A 190 15.51 -12.65 -14.57
N GLU A 191 16.00 -13.76 -15.14
CA GLU A 191 16.28 -13.87 -16.58
C GLU A 191 15.00 -13.78 -17.41
N VAL A 192 13.90 -14.38 -16.96
CA VAL A 192 12.59 -14.26 -17.60
C VAL A 192 12.13 -12.81 -17.57
N LEU A 193 12.14 -12.17 -16.39
CA LEU A 193 11.77 -10.76 -16.22
C LEU A 193 12.53 -9.83 -17.18
N TYR A 194 13.85 -10.05 -17.36
CA TYR A 194 14.68 -9.22 -18.25
C TYR A 194 14.41 -9.42 -19.74
N GLN A 195 13.79 -10.54 -20.14
CA GLN A 195 13.46 -10.83 -21.55
C GLN A 195 12.06 -10.42 -21.95
N GLU A 196 11.17 -10.21 -20.99
CA GLU A 196 9.76 -9.88 -21.25
C GLU A 196 9.57 -8.52 -21.88
N GLU A 197 8.43 -8.36 -22.57
CA GLU A 197 7.97 -7.09 -23.14
C GLU A 197 6.88 -6.49 -22.29
N VAL A 198 6.88 -5.15 -22.18
CA VAL A 198 5.76 -4.42 -21.56
C VAL A 198 4.55 -4.54 -22.46
N THR A 199 3.44 -4.96 -21.88
CA THR A 199 2.16 -5.09 -22.57
C THR A 199 1.71 -3.72 -23.12
N PRO A 200 1.24 -3.63 -24.37
CA PRO A 200 0.84 -2.34 -24.96
C PRO A 200 -0.21 -1.58 -24.17
N GLU A 201 -1.21 -2.28 -23.60
CA GLU A 201 -2.27 -1.66 -22.79
C GLU A 201 -1.73 -1.11 -21.46
N VAL A 202 -0.65 -1.69 -20.91
CA VAL A 202 0.05 -1.18 -19.74
C VAL A 202 0.77 0.12 -20.07
N LEU A 203 1.47 0.18 -21.20
CA LEU A 203 2.14 1.40 -21.65
C LEU A 203 1.13 2.51 -21.97
N GLN A 204 0.02 2.18 -22.64
CA GLN A 204 -1.06 3.13 -22.90
C GLN A 204 -1.62 3.71 -21.59
N SER A 205 -1.93 2.87 -20.59
CA SER A 205 -2.42 3.34 -19.29
C SER A 205 -1.41 4.25 -18.59
N PHE A 206 -0.11 3.95 -18.72
CA PHE A 206 0.95 4.81 -18.22
C PHE A 206 0.99 6.18 -18.93
N ASP A 207 0.82 6.21 -20.24
CA ASP A 207 0.79 7.44 -21.06
C ASP A 207 -0.43 8.31 -20.76
N GLU A 208 -1.52 7.72 -20.27
CA GLU A 208 -2.72 8.41 -19.78
C GLU A 208 -2.54 9.00 -18.36
N GLU A 209 -1.34 8.92 -17.78
CA GLU A 209 -0.95 9.42 -16.45
C GLU A 209 -1.80 8.83 -15.31
N HIS A 210 -2.09 7.51 -15.39
CA HIS A 210 -2.81 6.76 -14.37
C HIS A 210 -2.00 5.60 -13.83
N ALA A 211 -2.30 5.19 -12.59
CA ALA A 211 -1.80 3.93 -12.07
C ALA A 211 -2.34 2.77 -12.93
N VAL A 212 -1.44 1.87 -13.33
CA VAL A 212 -1.78 0.71 -14.17
C VAL A 212 -2.67 -0.25 -13.40
N LEU A 213 -3.85 -0.56 -13.95
CA LEU A 213 -4.75 -1.57 -13.41
C LEU A 213 -4.12 -2.96 -13.41
N ARG A 214 -4.34 -3.73 -12.35
CA ARG A 214 -3.85 -5.13 -12.25
C ARG A 214 -4.31 -6.01 -13.41
N SER A 215 -5.55 -5.83 -13.87
CA SER A 215 -6.15 -6.60 -14.96
C SER A 215 -5.47 -6.41 -16.32
N LEU A 216 -4.72 -5.34 -16.50
CA LEU A 216 -3.96 -5.08 -17.74
C LEU A 216 -2.61 -5.81 -17.77
N LYS A 217 -2.08 -6.18 -16.59
CA LYS A 217 -0.75 -6.80 -16.47
C LYS A 217 -0.78 -8.26 -16.89
N LYS A 218 0.07 -8.62 -17.83
CA LYS A 218 0.19 -9.98 -18.41
C LYS A 218 1.59 -10.57 -18.23
N THR A 219 2.59 -9.72 -17.99
CA THR A 219 4.00 -10.09 -17.84
C THR A 219 4.55 -9.59 -16.50
N ALA A 220 5.66 -10.16 -16.05
CA ALA A 220 6.28 -9.70 -14.81
C ALA A 220 6.82 -8.26 -14.94
N VAL A 221 7.34 -7.87 -16.10
CA VAL A 221 7.84 -6.51 -16.36
C VAL A 221 6.70 -5.46 -16.32
N ASP A 222 5.45 -5.86 -16.58
CA ASP A 222 4.29 -4.98 -16.41
C ASP A 222 4.11 -4.52 -14.96
N ASN A 223 4.54 -5.34 -14.00
CA ASN A 223 4.52 -4.95 -12.59
C ASN A 223 5.54 -3.86 -12.29
N VAL A 224 6.71 -3.87 -12.94
CA VAL A 224 7.71 -2.79 -12.80
C VAL A 224 7.11 -1.46 -13.27
N VAL A 225 6.50 -1.45 -14.47
CA VAL A 225 5.80 -0.26 -15.00
C VAL A 225 4.64 0.16 -14.09
N GLY A 226 3.88 -0.83 -13.61
CA GLY A 226 2.80 -0.58 -12.66
C GLY A 226 3.26 0.07 -11.35
N HIS A 227 4.43 -0.29 -10.83
CA HIS A 227 5.00 0.37 -9.65
C HIS A 227 5.49 1.79 -9.97
N ILE A 228 6.12 2.00 -11.14
CA ILE A 228 6.50 3.35 -11.59
C ILE A 228 5.26 4.24 -11.70
N SER A 229 4.16 3.74 -12.26
CA SER A 229 2.92 4.50 -12.46
C SER A 229 2.22 4.96 -11.17
N LEU A 230 2.57 4.38 -10.01
CA LEU A 230 2.01 4.80 -8.72
C LEU A 230 2.25 6.27 -8.40
N VAL A 231 3.26 6.89 -9.00
CA VAL A 231 3.57 8.31 -8.76
C VAL A 231 2.50 9.25 -9.32
N TYR A 232 1.74 8.83 -10.32
CA TYR A 232 0.61 9.61 -10.86
C TYR A 232 -0.57 9.72 -9.90
N GLU A 233 -0.64 8.84 -8.90
CA GLU A 233 -1.68 8.83 -7.87
C GLU A 233 -1.26 9.55 -6.58
N LEU A 234 -0.09 10.16 -6.53
CA LEU A 234 0.35 10.93 -5.38
C LEU A 234 -0.40 12.27 -5.31
N VAL A 235 -0.97 12.55 -4.13
CA VAL A 235 -1.85 13.70 -3.94
C VAL A 235 -1.10 14.91 -3.38
N TYR A 236 -0.13 14.69 -2.49
CA TYR A 236 0.51 15.78 -1.77
C TYR A 236 1.87 16.16 -2.36
N PRO A 237 2.17 17.49 -2.47
CA PRO A 237 3.48 17.95 -2.97
C PRO A 237 4.67 17.39 -2.17
N GLU A 238 4.50 17.18 -0.86
CA GLU A 238 5.56 16.58 -0.05
C GLU A 238 5.83 15.13 -0.44
N SER A 239 4.82 14.37 -0.83
CA SER A 239 4.96 13.00 -1.32
C SER A 239 5.87 12.96 -2.56
N CYS A 240 5.66 13.86 -3.52
CA CYS A 240 6.52 14.01 -4.70
C CYS A 240 7.96 14.39 -4.33
N ARG A 241 8.13 15.32 -3.35
CA ARG A 241 9.47 15.71 -2.86
C ARG A 241 10.19 14.53 -2.19
N ILE A 242 9.47 13.70 -1.44
CA ILE A 242 10.04 12.50 -0.80
C ILE A 242 10.51 11.51 -1.87
N VAL A 243 9.68 11.18 -2.86
CA VAL A 243 10.02 10.28 -3.97
C VAL A 243 11.29 10.77 -4.68
N LYS A 244 11.34 12.06 -5.04
CA LYS A 244 12.50 12.67 -5.71
C LYS A 244 13.77 12.59 -4.83
N ARG A 245 13.66 12.87 -3.55
CA ARG A 245 14.78 12.82 -2.61
C ARG A 245 15.31 11.41 -2.38
N GLN A 246 14.43 10.41 -2.36
CA GLN A 246 14.80 9.02 -2.16
C GLN A 246 15.45 8.38 -3.39
N GLY A 247 15.08 8.79 -4.61
CA GLY A 247 15.67 8.31 -5.86
C GLY A 247 15.31 6.88 -6.25
N TYR A 248 14.36 6.21 -5.56
CA TYR A 248 13.95 4.84 -5.91
C TYR A 248 13.18 4.79 -7.23
N LEU A 249 12.37 5.81 -7.52
CA LEU A 249 11.68 5.94 -8.81
C LEU A 249 12.68 5.96 -9.97
N ASP A 250 13.76 6.75 -9.86
CA ASP A 250 14.80 6.81 -10.89
C ASP A 250 15.45 5.45 -11.11
N ARG A 251 15.67 4.68 -10.02
CA ARG A 251 16.24 3.33 -10.12
C ARG A 251 15.28 2.37 -10.83
N LEU A 252 13.97 2.42 -10.54
CA LEU A 252 12.96 1.60 -11.24
C LEU A 252 12.87 1.97 -12.73
N MET A 253 12.88 3.26 -13.06
CA MET A 253 12.88 3.73 -14.45
C MET A 253 14.14 3.33 -15.23
N ASN A 254 15.24 3.08 -14.53
CA ASN A 254 16.48 2.56 -15.11
C ASN A 254 16.55 1.03 -15.10
N PHE A 255 15.41 0.34 -15.14
CA PHE A 255 15.34 -1.11 -15.27
C PHE A 255 16.12 -1.60 -16.50
N GLU A 256 17.06 -2.52 -16.27
CA GLU A 256 17.97 -3.03 -17.29
C GLU A 256 17.39 -4.25 -18.02
N SER A 257 16.44 -4.03 -18.95
CA SER A 257 15.93 -5.11 -19.80
C SER A 257 16.96 -5.62 -20.81
N LYS A 258 16.99 -6.93 -21.04
CA LYS A 258 17.73 -7.57 -22.13
C LYS A 258 16.95 -7.51 -23.46
N ASN A 259 15.64 -7.29 -23.42
CA ASN A 259 14.79 -7.11 -24.58
C ASN A 259 14.98 -5.70 -25.17
N SER A 260 15.32 -5.61 -26.45
CA SER A 260 15.58 -4.33 -27.10
C SER A 260 14.34 -3.46 -27.28
N HIS A 261 13.13 -4.07 -27.36
CA HIS A 261 11.88 -3.35 -27.43
C HIS A 261 11.54 -2.74 -26.07
N THR A 262 11.65 -3.53 -25.00
CA THR A 262 11.41 -3.07 -23.63
C THR A 262 12.35 -1.95 -23.21
N ARG A 263 13.64 -1.99 -23.64
CA ARG A 263 14.55 -0.85 -23.41
C ARG A 263 14.02 0.47 -23.97
N LYS A 264 13.45 0.44 -25.19
CA LYS A 264 12.83 1.64 -25.79
C LYS A 264 11.58 2.08 -25.06
N GLN A 265 10.78 1.13 -24.56
CA GLN A 265 9.60 1.44 -23.75
C GLN A 265 10.03 2.13 -22.43
N PHE A 266 11.10 1.68 -21.78
CA PHE A 266 11.64 2.34 -20.58
C PHE A 266 12.31 3.69 -20.87
N GLU A 267 12.91 3.90 -22.07
CA GLU A 267 13.35 5.23 -22.52
C GLU A 267 12.16 6.19 -22.61
N HIS A 268 11.05 5.76 -23.23
CA HIS A 268 9.82 6.53 -23.31
C HIS A 268 9.24 6.85 -21.91
N ILE A 269 9.16 5.87 -21.00
CA ILE A 269 8.70 6.06 -19.61
C ILE A 269 9.52 7.14 -18.90
N ARG A 270 10.85 7.14 -19.04
CA ARG A 270 11.72 8.17 -18.46
C ARG A 270 11.43 9.55 -19.04
N ASP A 271 11.27 9.65 -20.35
CA ASP A 271 10.99 10.92 -21.02
C ASP A 271 9.66 11.51 -20.53
N CYS A 272 8.60 10.71 -20.42
CA CYS A 272 7.30 11.16 -19.92
C CYS A 272 7.41 11.76 -18.50
N LEU A 273 8.06 11.06 -17.56
CA LEU A 273 8.14 11.53 -16.18
C LEU A 273 9.08 12.70 -15.95
N LEU A 274 10.11 12.89 -16.82
CA LEU A 274 10.99 14.07 -16.76
C LEU A 274 10.23 15.34 -17.14
N TYR A 275 9.26 15.26 -18.06
CA TYR A 275 8.48 16.42 -18.50
C TYR A 275 7.32 16.78 -17.55
N THR A 276 6.83 15.82 -16.76
CA THR A 276 5.70 16.02 -15.82
C THR A 276 6.15 16.42 -14.40
N SER A 277 7.45 16.40 -14.11
CA SER A 277 7.97 16.84 -12.81
C SER A 277 7.84 18.36 -12.69
N PRO A 278 7.04 18.91 -11.74
CA PRO A 278 7.03 20.34 -11.50
C PRO A 278 8.43 20.78 -11.04
N SER A 279 8.93 21.82 -11.68
CA SER A 279 10.20 22.48 -11.44
C SER A 279 10.29 23.10 -10.04
#